data_73188b9f18037402ded6760ed8ef8df1
#
_entry.id   73188b9f18037402ded6760ed8ef8df1
#
_cell.length_a   1.000
_cell.length_b   1.000
_cell.length_c   1.000
_cell.angle_alpha   90.00
_cell.angle_beta   90.00
_cell.angle_gamma   90.00
#
_symmetry.space_group_name_H-M   'P 1'
#
loop_
_entity.id
_entity.type
_entity.pdbx_description
1 polymer ?
#
loop_
_entity_poly.entity_id
_entity_poly.type
_entity_poly.pdbx_seq_one_letter_code
_entity_poly.pdbx_strand_id
1 'polypeptide(L)'
;VFKNGVELAVKEINDNGGILGKKIENYTVDTQTNPGVAKGLTQKAVDDGVFAIFGPVYSGSIMVSMAESKRGEVPNFTGGEAASITAQGNPYVFRTAFGQSTSFPKLAKFINTKAKTLAVIYVNNDFGKGGRDTLAKLLDGSPTKVVADISTDAGQVDFSAAVLKAKQSNADAIFAYTNEEESARLLRELKKQGWTKPVIGETTLTGQKVIELAGDAANGAMAHVGLTVDAPNPEMLKFKAKYYQAYGSISDHNGIKGYTGVYVLKAAIEKVGKLDRKAVAQALHGINISAKKNPGVIMDVSFDANGDLDRESFLIEVKNGRQVVTATLPALNAKK
;
A
#
# COMPACT_ATOMS: atom_id res chain seq x y z
N VAL A 1 -2.82 -8.08 10.07
CA VAL A 1 -2.76 -6.66 10.41
C VAL A 1 -3.90 -5.88 9.75
N PHE A 2 -4.12 -6.01 8.45
CA PHE A 2 -5.24 -5.38 7.73
C PHE A 2 -6.60 -5.67 8.39
N LYS A 3 -6.89 -6.93 8.68
CA LYS A 3 -8.09 -7.36 9.40
C LYS A 3 -8.27 -6.61 10.72
N ASN A 4 -7.20 -6.51 11.50
CA ASN A 4 -7.23 -5.82 12.80
C ASN A 4 -7.60 -4.34 12.64
N GLY A 5 -7.07 -3.69 11.62
CA GLY A 5 -7.44 -2.31 11.31
C GLY A 5 -8.92 -2.15 10.98
N VAL A 6 -9.46 -3.05 10.17
CA VAL A 6 -10.91 -3.09 9.85
C VAL A 6 -11.73 -3.30 11.12
N GLU A 7 -11.39 -4.28 11.94
CA GLU A 7 -12.13 -4.60 13.17
C GLU A 7 -12.10 -3.44 14.18
N LEU A 8 -10.94 -2.77 14.31
CA LEU A 8 -10.84 -1.60 15.19
C LEU A 8 -11.77 -0.48 14.74
N ALA A 9 -11.80 -0.17 13.46
CA ALA A 9 -12.71 0.85 12.91
C ALA A 9 -14.18 0.46 13.08
N VAL A 10 -14.53 -0.78 12.79
CA VAL A 10 -15.90 -1.29 12.96
C VAL A 10 -16.35 -1.16 14.42
N LYS A 11 -15.49 -1.54 15.37
CA LYS A 11 -15.79 -1.41 16.79
C LYS A 11 -16.03 0.04 17.19
N GLU A 12 -15.16 0.94 16.81
CA GLU A 12 -15.31 2.37 17.12
C GLU A 12 -16.62 2.95 16.55
N ILE A 13 -16.91 2.64 15.30
CA ILE A 13 -18.13 3.12 14.61
C ILE A 13 -19.37 2.57 15.30
N ASN A 14 -19.37 1.30 15.64
CA ASN A 14 -20.51 0.66 16.32
C ASN A 14 -20.71 1.21 17.74
N ASP A 15 -19.62 1.46 18.46
CA ASP A 15 -19.69 2.08 19.81
C ASP A 15 -20.21 3.52 19.76
N ASN A 16 -20.09 4.20 18.63
CA ASN A 16 -20.56 5.55 18.40
C ASN A 16 -21.88 5.64 17.58
N GLY A 17 -22.68 4.59 17.58
CA GLY A 17 -24.02 4.60 16.99
C GLY A 17 -24.11 4.05 15.57
N GLY A 18 -23.05 3.50 15.01
CA GLY A 18 -23.05 2.89 13.69
C GLY A 18 -23.01 3.91 12.54
N ILE A 19 -23.47 3.48 11.37
CA ILE A 19 -23.61 4.32 10.17
C ILE A 19 -25.10 4.51 9.89
N LEU A 20 -25.57 5.75 9.82
CA LEU A 20 -26.99 6.09 9.68
C LEU A 20 -27.85 5.35 10.74
N GLY A 21 -27.35 5.25 11.96
CA GLY A 21 -28.01 4.59 13.08
C GLY A 21 -27.98 3.06 13.05
N LYS A 22 -27.27 2.44 12.12
CA LYS A 22 -27.16 0.99 11.98
C LYS A 22 -25.76 0.51 12.31
N LYS A 23 -25.67 -0.57 13.08
CA LYS A 23 -24.40 -1.23 13.38
C LYS A 23 -23.87 -2.00 12.18
N ILE A 24 -22.55 -2.04 12.04
CA ILE A 24 -21.87 -2.86 11.05
C ILE A 24 -21.77 -4.28 11.58
N GLU A 25 -22.22 -5.25 10.78
CA GLU A 25 -21.92 -6.66 10.96
C GLU A 25 -20.75 -7.02 10.07
N ASN A 26 -19.65 -7.49 10.66
CA ASN A 26 -18.43 -7.83 9.96
C ASN A 26 -18.06 -9.28 10.20
N TYR A 27 -17.71 -10.00 9.14
CA TYR A 27 -17.05 -11.31 9.23
C TYR A 27 -15.79 -11.35 8.41
N THR A 28 -14.84 -12.16 8.83
CA THR A 28 -13.51 -12.23 8.21
C THR A 28 -13.23 -13.64 7.73
N VAL A 29 -12.61 -13.73 6.56
CA VAL A 29 -12.14 -15.00 5.96
C VAL A 29 -10.68 -14.84 5.54
N ASP A 30 -9.96 -15.96 5.53
CA ASP A 30 -8.53 -15.98 5.19
C ASP A 30 -8.34 -16.40 3.73
N THR A 31 -7.73 -15.53 2.93
CA THR A 31 -7.40 -15.82 1.53
C THR A 31 -6.17 -16.71 1.38
N GLN A 32 -5.43 -16.96 2.47
CA GLN A 32 -4.19 -17.77 2.50
C GLN A 32 -3.13 -17.27 1.50
N THR A 33 -3.18 -16.00 1.14
CA THR A 33 -2.34 -15.41 0.08
C THR A 33 -2.45 -16.16 -1.27
N ASN A 34 -3.56 -16.84 -1.47
CA ASN A 34 -3.84 -17.67 -2.66
C ASN A 34 -4.89 -16.98 -3.54
N PRO A 35 -4.54 -16.61 -4.79
CA PRO A 35 -5.48 -15.92 -5.68
C PRO A 35 -6.77 -16.71 -5.97
N GLY A 36 -6.69 -18.04 -6.14
CA GLY A 36 -7.86 -18.88 -6.35
C GLY A 36 -8.79 -18.90 -5.16
N VAL A 37 -8.25 -19.01 -3.95
CA VAL A 37 -9.01 -18.94 -2.70
C VAL A 37 -9.67 -17.57 -2.55
N ALA A 38 -8.92 -16.50 -2.82
CA ALA A 38 -9.43 -15.13 -2.75
C ALA A 38 -10.62 -14.93 -3.70
N LYS A 39 -10.56 -15.42 -4.92
CA LYS A 39 -11.65 -15.36 -5.90
C LYS A 39 -12.90 -16.06 -5.38
N GLY A 40 -12.78 -17.29 -4.91
CA GLY A 40 -13.92 -18.07 -4.38
C GLY A 40 -14.56 -17.40 -3.16
N LEU A 41 -13.78 -16.87 -2.24
CA LEU A 41 -14.28 -16.18 -1.05
C LEU A 41 -14.96 -14.85 -1.41
N THR A 42 -14.45 -14.12 -2.39
CA THR A 42 -15.08 -12.88 -2.88
C THR A 42 -16.43 -13.21 -3.55
N GLN A 43 -16.46 -14.24 -4.39
CA GLN A 43 -17.70 -14.71 -5.00
C GLN A 43 -18.75 -15.06 -3.94
N LYS A 44 -18.37 -15.81 -2.89
CA LYS A 44 -19.26 -16.16 -1.79
C LYS A 44 -19.77 -14.91 -1.07
N ALA A 45 -18.90 -13.94 -0.75
CA ALA A 45 -19.33 -12.71 -0.09
C ALA A 45 -20.37 -11.94 -0.92
N VAL A 46 -20.13 -11.83 -2.24
CA VAL A 46 -21.10 -11.21 -3.17
C VAL A 46 -22.43 -11.96 -3.15
N ASP A 47 -22.39 -13.27 -3.23
CA ASP A 47 -23.60 -14.11 -3.24
C ASP A 47 -24.34 -14.05 -1.89
N ASP A 48 -23.65 -13.86 -0.79
CA ASP A 48 -24.23 -13.65 0.56
C ASP A 48 -24.86 -12.25 0.72
N GLY A 49 -24.70 -11.36 -0.24
CA GLY A 49 -25.34 -10.03 -0.25
C GLY A 49 -24.68 -9.00 0.66
N VAL A 50 -23.35 -9.09 0.89
CA VAL A 50 -22.63 -8.09 1.68
C VAL A 50 -22.71 -6.70 1.05
N PHE A 51 -22.68 -5.67 1.89
CA PHE A 51 -22.72 -4.29 1.41
C PHE A 51 -21.37 -3.83 0.81
N ALA A 52 -20.28 -4.21 1.43
CA ALA A 52 -18.93 -3.86 1.01
C ALA A 52 -17.93 -4.97 1.33
N ILE A 53 -16.79 -4.97 0.64
CA ILE A 53 -15.69 -5.91 0.84
C ILE A 53 -14.42 -5.12 1.13
N PHE A 54 -13.68 -5.50 2.18
CA PHE A 54 -12.36 -4.97 2.50
C PHE A 54 -11.30 -6.04 2.23
N GLY A 55 -10.42 -5.75 1.31
CA GLY A 55 -9.44 -6.71 0.79
C GLY A 55 -9.82 -7.28 -0.58
N PRO A 56 -9.00 -8.17 -1.13
CA PRO A 56 -7.70 -8.61 -0.62
C PRO A 56 -6.66 -7.50 -0.52
N VAL A 57 -5.50 -7.82 0.07
CA VAL A 57 -4.39 -6.88 0.22
C VAL A 57 -3.36 -7.01 -0.91
N TYR A 58 -3.12 -8.22 -1.39
CA TYR A 58 -2.09 -8.48 -2.40
C TYR A 58 -2.63 -8.35 -3.82
N SER A 59 -1.85 -7.69 -4.68
CA SER A 59 -2.24 -7.36 -6.05
C SER A 59 -2.69 -8.57 -6.88
N GLY A 60 -1.96 -9.69 -6.81
CA GLY A 60 -2.32 -10.90 -7.56
C GLY A 60 -3.68 -11.46 -7.18
N SER A 61 -4.04 -11.44 -5.91
CA SER A 61 -5.35 -11.86 -5.42
C SER A 61 -6.45 -10.90 -5.86
N ILE A 62 -6.18 -9.60 -5.84
CA ILE A 62 -7.12 -8.57 -6.27
C ILE A 62 -7.45 -8.72 -7.75
N MET A 63 -6.42 -8.91 -8.57
CA MET A 63 -6.58 -9.01 -10.04
C MET A 63 -7.53 -10.13 -10.46
N VAL A 64 -7.57 -11.23 -9.75
CA VAL A 64 -8.46 -12.37 -10.08
C VAL A 64 -9.81 -12.31 -9.37
N SER A 65 -9.95 -11.53 -8.29
CA SER A 65 -11.18 -11.48 -7.48
C SER A 65 -12.08 -10.27 -7.78
N MET A 66 -11.52 -9.18 -8.28
CA MET A 66 -12.25 -7.90 -8.41
C MET A 66 -13.41 -7.94 -9.41
N ALA A 67 -13.37 -8.83 -10.39
CA ALA A 67 -14.49 -9.02 -11.32
C ALA A 67 -15.78 -9.43 -10.59
N GLU A 68 -15.66 -10.17 -9.48
CA GLU A 68 -16.81 -10.58 -8.66
C GLU A 68 -17.47 -9.38 -7.98
N SER A 69 -16.68 -8.40 -7.53
CA SER A 69 -17.22 -7.17 -6.95
C SER A 69 -18.02 -6.37 -7.97
N LYS A 70 -17.55 -6.31 -9.22
CA LYS A 70 -18.27 -5.68 -10.33
C LYS A 70 -19.57 -6.42 -10.65
N ARG A 71 -19.52 -7.75 -10.76
CA ARG A 71 -20.69 -8.59 -11.00
C ARG A 71 -21.79 -8.36 -9.98
N GLY A 72 -21.44 -8.28 -8.70
CA GLY A 72 -22.38 -8.09 -7.59
C GLY A 72 -22.71 -6.63 -7.28
N GLU A 73 -22.07 -5.67 -7.95
CA GLU A 73 -22.21 -4.25 -7.65
C GLU A 73 -21.91 -3.93 -6.17
N VAL A 74 -20.80 -4.50 -5.66
CA VAL A 74 -20.37 -4.37 -4.27
C VAL A 74 -19.12 -3.49 -4.19
N PRO A 75 -19.15 -2.35 -3.48
CA PRO A 75 -17.94 -1.56 -3.24
C PRO A 75 -16.84 -2.40 -2.59
N ASN A 76 -15.68 -2.41 -3.19
CA ASN A 76 -14.54 -3.22 -2.77
C ASN A 76 -13.31 -2.35 -2.52
N PHE A 77 -12.90 -2.30 -1.27
CA PHE A 77 -11.73 -1.52 -0.82
C PHE A 77 -10.52 -2.44 -0.72
N THR A 78 -9.59 -2.29 -1.66
CA THR A 78 -8.43 -3.17 -1.80
C THR A 78 -7.15 -2.51 -1.30
N GLY A 79 -6.19 -3.31 -0.86
CA GLY A 79 -4.92 -2.82 -0.31
C GLY A 79 -3.71 -2.97 -1.22
N GLY A 80 -3.89 -3.41 -2.47
CA GLY A 80 -2.78 -3.65 -3.40
C GLY A 80 -2.31 -2.39 -4.12
N GLU A 81 -1.07 -2.41 -4.59
CA GLU A 81 -0.39 -1.24 -5.17
C GLU A 81 -0.22 -1.30 -6.70
N ALA A 82 -0.42 -2.47 -7.34
CA ALA A 82 -0.23 -2.61 -8.78
C ALA A 82 -1.11 -1.65 -9.58
N ALA A 83 -0.50 -0.94 -10.52
CA ALA A 83 -1.21 0.03 -11.37
C ALA A 83 -2.36 -0.62 -12.16
N SER A 84 -2.20 -1.89 -12.54
CA SER A 84 -3.18 -2.66 -13.30
C SER A 84 -4.52 -2.83 -12.59
N ILE A 85 -4.58 -2.75 -11.26
CA ILE A 85 -5.81 -2.94 -10.49
C ILE A 85 -6.88 -1.93 -10.89
N THR A 86 -6.55 -0.65 -10.89
CA THR A 86 -7.48 0.44 -11.22
C THR A 86 -7.49 0.80 -12.70
N ALA A 87 -6.44 0.44 -13.44
CA ALA A 87 -6.36 0.68 -14.89
C ALA A 87 -7.44 -0.07 -15.70
N GLN A 88 -8.06 -1.11 -15.11
CA GLN A 88 -9.12 -1.87 -15.79
C GLN A 88 -10.49 -1.18 -15.75
N GLY A 89 -10.61 -0.08 -15.01
CA GLY A 89 -11.85 0.68 -14.98
C GLY A 89 -13.02 -0.01 -14.28
N ASN A 90 -12.75 -0.88 -13.30
CA ASN A 90 -13.81 -1.48 -12.49
C ASN A 90 -14.40 -0.42 -11.54
N PRO A 91 -15.68 -0.02 -11.70
CA PRO A 91 -16.25 1.11 -10.94
C PRO A 91 -16.54 0.77 -9.47
N TYR A 92 -16.35 -0.46 -9.05
CA TYR A 92 -16.57 -0.90 -7.66
C TYR A 92 -15.27 -1.14 -6.89
N VAL A 93 -14.11 -0.94 -7.51
CA VAL A 93 -12.82 -1.11 -6.84
C VAL A 93 -12.25 0.24 -6.43
N PHE A 94 -11.93 0.36 -5.15
CA PHE A 94 -11.35 1.55 -4.53
C PHE A 94 -10.11 1.13 -3.75
N ARG A 95 -9.02 1.83 -3.97
CA ARG A 95 -7.75 1.50 -3.37
C ARG A 95 -7.55 2.26 -2.07
N THR A 96 -7.21 1.55 -0.99
CA THR A 96 -6.84 2.17 0.30
C THR A 96 -5.32 2.25 0.49
N ALA A 97 -4.57 1.78 -0.49
CA ALA A 97 -3.13 1.95 -0.64
C ALA A 97 -2.83 2.98 -1.73
N PHE A 98 -1.62 3.54 -1.72
CA PHE A 98 -1.13 4.25 -2.89
C PHE A 98 -0.95 3.28 -4.05
N GLY A 99 -1.56 3.58 -5.18
CA GLY A 99 -1.26 2.91 -6.44
C GLY A 99 0.11 3.31 -6.95
N GLN A 100 0.74 2.44 -7.73
CA GLN A 100 2.04 2.74 -8.34
C GLN A 100 1.99 4.00 -9.20
N SER A 101 0.86 4.28 -9.85
CA SER A 101 0.65 5.50 -10.64
C SER A 101 0.68 6.79 -9.80
N THR A 102 0.37 6.71 -8.52
CA THR A 102 0.39 7.85 -7.60
C THR A 102 1.71 7.95 -6.82
N SER A 103 2.24 6.83 -6.38
CA SER A 103 3.48 6.81 -5.57
C SER A 103 4.74 6.99 -6.41
N PHE A 104 4.82 6.38 -7.57
CA PHE A 104 6.06 6.31 -8.34
C PHE A 104 6.51 7.63 -8.97
N PRO A 105 5.64 8.59 -9.34
CA PRO A 105 6.11 9.93 -9.69
C PRO A 105 6.91 10.60 -8.58
N LYS A 106 6.49 10.43 -7.33
CA LYS A 106 7.22 10.93 -6.15
C LYS A 106 8.52 10.17 -5.92
N LEU A 107 8.47 8.84 -6.04
CA LEU A 107 9.64 7.97 -5.93
C LEU A 107 10.70 8.28 -6.99
N ALA A 108 10.30 8.39 -8.26
CA ALA A 108 11.23 8.69 -9.36
C ALA A 108 11.95 10.03 -9.15
N LYS A 109 11.21 11.04 -8.68
CA LYS A 109 11.79 12.34 -8.33
C LYS A 109 12.83 12.23 -7.22
N PHE A 110 12.56 11.41 -6.21
CA PHE A 110 13.51 11.14 -5.14
C PHE A 110 14.74 10.39 -5.65
N ILE A 111 14.57 9.36 -6.47
CA ILE A 111 15.66 8.59 -7.08
C ILE A 111 16.59 9.52 -7.89
N ASN A 112 16.03 10.43 -8.66
CA ASN A 112 16.80 11.40 -9.44
C ASN A 112 17.71 12.29 -8.58
N THR A 113 17.38 12.50 -7.31
CA THR A 113 18.23 13.25 -6.37
C THR A 113 19.36 12.41 -5.79
N LYS A 114 19.31 11.09 -5.90
CA LYS A 114 20.22 10.15 -5.24
C LYS A 114 21.18 9.44 -6.18
N ALA A 115 20.82 9.25 -7.44
CA ALA A 115 21.56 8.39 -8.34
C ALA A 115 21.46 8.84 -9.79
N LYS A 116 22.55 8.72 -10.54
CA LYS A 116 22.59 8.87 -12.00
C LYS A 116 22.39 7.52 -12.70
N THR A 117 22.77 6.45 -12.05
CA THR A 117 22.60 5.08 -12.54
C THR A 117 21.92 4.21 -11.49
N LEU A 118 21.04 3.34 -11.93
CA LEU A 118 20.17 2.55 -11.05
C LEU A 118 20.16 1.08 -11.48
N ALA A 119 20.34 0.19 -10.52
CA ALA A 119 20.03 -1.23 -10.70
C ALA A 119 18.65 -1.48 -10.12
N VAL A 120 17.79 -2.15 -10.87
CA VAL A 120 16.43 -2.51 -10.44
C VAL A 120 16.40 -4.00 -10.12
N ILE A 121 15.99 -4.33 -8.90
CA ILE A 121 15.77 -5.71 -8.46
C ILE A 121 14.29 -5.83 -8.09
N TYR A 122 13.52 -6.62 -8.81
CA TYR A 122 12.09 -6.71 -8.64
C TYR A 122 11.60 -8.16 -8.62
N VAL A 123 10.49 -8.40 -7.93
CA VAL A 123 9.83 -9.70 -7.93
C VAL A 123 9.00 -9.90 -9.20
N ASN A 124 9.08 -11.11 -9.76
CA ASN A 124 8.41 -11.49 -11.02
C ASN A 124 6.93 -11.86 -10.76
N ASN A 125 6.13 -10.90 -10.38
CA ASN A 125 4.68 -11.00 -10.23
C ASN A 125 4.01 -9.67 -10.66
N ASP A 126 2.69 -9.57 -10.60
CA ASP A 126 1.97 -8.36 -11.04
C ASP A 126 2.43 -7.11 -10.28
N PHE A 127 2.68 -7.23 -8.98
CA PHE A 127 3.20 -6.15 -8.15
C PHE A 127 4.59 -5.69 -8.63
N GLY A 128 5.54 -6.61 -8.71
CA GLY A 128 6.94 -6.30 -9.05
C GLY A 128 7.10 -5.81 -10.50
N LYS A 129 6.45 -6.49 -11.44
CA LYS A 129 6.48 -6.09 -12.86
C LYS A 129 5.81 -4.73 -13.07
N GLY A 130 4.67 -4.50 -12.44
CA GLY A 130 3.97 -3.22 -12.50
C GLY A 130 4.83 -2.06 -12.01
N GLY A 131 5.53 -2.25 -10.90
CA GLY A 131 6.46 -1.26 -10.36
C GLY A 131 7.65 -1.02 -11.27
N ARG A 132 8.28 -2.09 -11.72
CA ARG A 132 9.41 -2.00 -12.66
C ARG A 132 9.03 -1.22 -13.93
N ASP A 133 7.88 -1.54 -14.53
CA ASP A 133 7.43 -0.92 -15.77
C ASP A 133 7.05 0.56 -15.56
N THR A 134 6.37 0.86 -14.46
CA THR A 134 5.98 2.24 -14.11
C THR A 134 7.21 3.10 -13.87
N LEU A 135 8.18 2.59 -13.11
CA LEU A 135 9.42 3.33 -12.84
C LEU A 135 10.23 3.55 -14.13
N ALA A 136 10.34 2.54 -14.99
CA ALA A 136 11.08 2.65 -16.25
C ALA A 136 10.53 3.77 -17.13
N LYS A 137 9.20 3.89 -17.22
CA LYS A 137 8.55 4.99 -17.96
C LYS A 137 8.85 6.36 -17.36
N LEU A 138 8.81 6.48 -16.04
CA LEU A 138 9.06 7.73 -15.34
C LEU A 138 10.53 8.18 -15.41
N LEU A 139 11.45 7.23 -15.48
CA LEU A 139 12.87 7.52 -15.58
C LEU A 139 13.34 7.78 -17.02
N ASP A 140 12.54 7.42 -18.01
CA ASP A 140 12.85 7.70 -19.41
C ASP A 140 12.98 9.21 -19.65
N GLY A 141 14.12 9.63 -20.21
CA GLY A 141 14.44 11.04 -20.38
C GLY A 141 14.82 11.79 -19.10
N SER A 142 14.83 11.14 -17.94
CA SER A 142 15.26 11.71 -16.66
C SER A 142 16.79 11.63 -16.49
N PRO A 143 17.35 12.32 -15.47
CA PRO A 143 18.79 12.22 -15.17
C PRO A 143 19.28 10.83 -14.76
N THR A 144 18.40 9.94 -14.31
CA THR A 144 18.76 8.60 -13.86
C THR A 144 18.53 7.56 -14.95
N LYS A 145 19.53 6.74 -15.21
CA LYS A 145 19.46 5.64 -16.19
C LYS A 145 19.46 4.28 -15.48
N VAL A 146 18.60 3.39 -15.91
CA VAL A 146 18.59 1.99 -15.46
C VAL A 146 19.71 1.24 -16.19
N VAL A 147 20.68 0.72 -15.44
CA VAL A 147 21.84 -0.01 -15.97
C VAL A 147 21.79 -1.51 -15.70
N ALA A 148 20.90 -1.97 -14.84
CA ALA A 148 20.63 -3.38 -14.60
C ALA A 148 19.15 -3.56 -14.26
N ASP A 149 18.55 -4.61 -14.84
CA ASP A 149 17.14 -4.96 -14.66
C ASP A 149 17.09 -6.44 -14.26
N ILE A 150 16.87 -6.69 -12.97
CA ILE A 150 17.11 -8.00 -12.35
C ILE A 150 15.81 -8.54 -11.80
N SER A 151 15.31 -9.60 -12.43
CA SER A 151 14.11 -10.33 -11.98
C SER A 151 14.46 -11.34 -10.88
N THR A 152 13.60 -11.44 -9.89
CA THR A 152 13.68 -12.46 -8.82
C THR A 152 12.32 -13.16 -8.70
N ASP A 153 12.30 -14.30 -8.03
CA ASP A 153 11.07 -15.08 -7.87
C ASP A 153 10.40 -14.80 -6.53
N ALA A 154 9.08 -14.88 -6.49
CA ALA A 154 8.34 -14.88 -5.24
C ALA A 154 8.78 -16.08 -4.38
N GLY A 155 9.06 -15.80 -3.11
CA GLY A 155 9.58 -16.82 -2.18
C GLY A 155 11.06 -17.15 -2.33
N GLN A 156 11.80 -16.46 -3.20
CA GLN A 156 13.24 -16.68 -3.40
C GLN A 156 14.01 -16.52 -2.09
N VAL A 157 14.92 -17.47 -1.82
CA VAL A 157 15.72 -17.49 -0.60
C VAL A 157 17.13 -16.93 -0.82
N ASP A 158 17.77 -17.31 -1.92
CA ASP A 158 19.14 -16.93 -2.25
C ASP A 158 19.17 -15.75 -3.22
N PHE A 159 19.68 -14.61 -2.76
CA PHE A 159 19.83 -13.39 -3.53
C PHE A 159 21.27 -13.10 -3.95
N SER A 160 22.20 -14.05 -3.77
CA SER A 160 23.62 -13.82 -4.05
C SER A 160 23.89 -13.43 -5.50
N ALA A 161 23.26 -14.12 -6.45
CA ALA A 161 23.42 -13.80 -7.88
C ALA A 161 22.81 -12.46 -8.26
N ALA A 162 21.62 -12.13 -7.73
CA ALA A 162 20.97 -10.86 -7.99
C ALA A 162 21.81 -9.67 -7.49
N VAL A 163 22.33 -9.77 -6.27
CA VAL A 163 23.20 -8.74 -5.70
C VAL A 163 24.50 -8.61 -6.47
N LEU A 164 25.11 -9.74 -6.87
CA LEU A 164 26.32 -9.70 -7.68
C LEU A 164 26.11 -8.98 -9.02
N LYS A 165 25.00 -9.24 -9.70
CA LYS A 165 24.64 -8.54 -10.95
C LYS A 165 24.50 -7.02 -10.72
N ALA A 166 23.87 -6.61 -9.63
CA ALA A 166 23.75 -5.21 -9.27
C ALA A 166 25.13 -4.58 -9.03
N LYS A 167 26.00 -5.25 -8.31
CA LYS A 167 27.38 -4.78 -8.08
C LYS A 167 28.17 -4.66 -9.37
N GLN A 168 28.06 -5.64 -10.26
CA GLN A 168 28.78 -5.65 -11.55
C GLN A 168 28.31 -4.54 -12.50
N SER A 169 27.08 -4.04 -12.33
CA SER A 169 26.54 -2.93 -13.13
C SER A 169 27.17 -1.57 -12.80
N ASN A 170 27.88 -1.47 -11.68
CA ASN A 170 28.41 -0.20 -11.14
C ASN A 170 27.33 0.86 -10.90
N ALA A 171 26.09 0.46 -10.63
CA ALA A 171 25.02 1.39 -10.34
C ALA A 171 25.31 2.23 -9.09
N ASP A 172 24.85 3.47 -9.11
CA ASP A 172 24.96 4.39 -7.96
C ASP A 172 24.02 4.02 -6.83
N ALA A 173 22.91 3.36 -7.15
CA ALA A 173 21.90 2.93 -6.19
C ALA A 173 21.16 1.69 -6.70
N ILE A 174 20.47 1.02 -5.78
CA ILE A 174 19.56 -0.08 -6.09
C ILE A 174 18.14 0.37 -5.76
N PHE A 175 17.22 0.15 -6.70
CA PHE A 175 15.79 0.13 -6.42
C PHE A 175 15.37 -1.31 -6.15
N ALA A 176 14.94 -1.59 -4.91
CA ALA A 176 14.55 -2.90 -4.45
C ALA A 176 13.02 -2.98 -4.32
N TYR A 177 12.40 -3.80 -5.16
CA TYR A 177 10.95 -3.93 -5.23
C TYR A 177 10.50 -5.39 -5.22
N THR A 178 10.58 -5.97 -4.05
CA THR A 178 10.25 -7.37 -3.78
C THR A 178 9.23 -7.46 -2.65
N ASN A 179 8.65 -8.63 -2.44
CA ASN A 179 7.75 -8.85 -1.30
C ASN A 179 8.53 -8.70 0.01
N GLU A 180 7.83 -8.56 1.13
CA GLU A 180 8.45 -8.20 2.41
C GLU A 180 9.52 -9.18 2.88
N GLU A 181 9.26 -10.49 2.83
CA GLU A 181 10.24 -11.49 3.28
C GLU A 181 11.47 -11.54 2.37
N GLU A 182 11.26 -11.48 1.06
CA GLU A 182 12.35 -11.41 0.07
C GLU A 182 13.15 -10.11 0.22
N SER A 183 12.49 -9.00 0.53
CA SER A 183 13.17 -7.72 0.79
C SER A 183 14.13 -7.82 1.96
N ALA A 184 13.75 -8.50 3.03
CA ALA A 184 14.64 -8.74 4.17
C ALA A 184 15.86 -9.61 3.78
N ARG A 185 15.63 -10.64 3.00
CA ARG A 185 16.72 -11.51 2.50
C ARG A 185 17.67 -10.76 1.58
N LEU A 186 17.12 -9.92 0.70
CA LEU A 186 17.87 -9.06 -0.19
C LEU A 186 18.76 -8.07 0.60
N LEU A 187 18.21 -7.41 1.61
CA LEU A 187 18.97 -6.48 2.45
C LEU A 187 20.13 -7.18 3.19
N ARG A 188 19.89 -8.39 3.71
CA ARG A 188 20.95 -9.19 4.34
C ARG A 188 22.07 -9.52 3.35
N GLU A 189 21.72 -9.92 2.13
CA GLU A 189 22.71 -10.27 1.10
C GLU A 189 23.50 -9.05 0.65
N LEU A 190 22.86 -7.91 0.51
CA LEU A 190 23.52 -6.63 0.22
C LEU A 190 24.58 -6.30 1.28
N LYS A 191 24.23 -6.43 2.55
CA LYS A 191 25.17 -6.22 3.65
C LYS A 191 26.31 -7.24 3.61
N LYS A 192 26.00 -8.51 3.39
CA LYS A 192 26.99 -9.59 3.31
C LYS A 192 28.00 -9.35 2.20
N GLN A 193 27.56 -8.85 1.04
CA GLN A 193 28.44 -8.56 -0.09
C GLN A 193 29.07 -7.16 -0.04
N GLY A 194 28.86 -6.41 1.04
CA GLY A 194 29.50 -5.11 1.24
C GLY A 194 28.93 -3.96 0.41
N TRP A 195 27.65 -4.03 0.03
CA TRP A 195 26.98 -2.91 -0.64
C TRP A 195 26.76 -1.75 0.33
N THR A 196 27.33 -0.58 0.03
CA THR A 196 27.27 0.61 0.89
C THR A 196 26.62 1.82 0.23
N LYS A 197 26.19 1.67 -1.03
CA LYS A 197 25.48 2.73 -1.77
C LYS A 197 23.99 2.70 -1.42
N PRO A 198 23.21 3.74 -1.81
CA PRO A 198 21.78 3.79 -1.50
C PRO A 198 21.00 2.57 -1.97
N VAL A 199 20.09 2.11 -1.10
CA VAL A 199 19.05 1.14 -1.40
C VAL A 199 17.72 1.86 -1.20
N ILE A 200 16.94 1.95 -2.25
CA ILE A 200 15.70 2.73 -2.30
C ILE A 200 14.56 1.81 -2.68
N GLY A 201 13.42 2.00 -2.03
CA GLY A 201 12.23 1.22 -2.33
C GLY A 201 10.95 1.96 -2.01
N GLU A 202 9.95 1.17 -1.77
CA GLU A 202 8.61 1.53 -1.36
C GLU A 202 8.28 0.82 -0.04
N THR A 203 7.02 0.79 0.33
CA THR A 203 6.52 0.28 1.60
C THR A 203 7.01 -1.14 1.94
N THR A 204 7.17 -2.01 0.95
CA THR A 204 7.61 -3.40 1.17
C THR A 204 9.10 -3.53 1.52
N LEU A 205 9.89 -2.48 1.36
CA LEU A 205 11.32 -2.50 1.72
C LEU A 205 11.57 -2.13 3.17
N THR A 206 10.78 -1.24 3.73
CA THR A 206 11.10 -0.56 5.00
C THR A 206 10.03 -0.73 6.07
N GLY A 207 9.08 -1.63 5.87
CA GLY A 207 8.07 -1.94 6.86
C GLY A 207 8.64 -2.62 8.10
N GLN A 208 7.90 -2.59 9.20
CA GLN A 208 8.34 -3.15 10.49
C GLN A 208 8.74 -4.63 10.37
N LYS A 209 7.97 -5.42 9.62
CA LYS A 209 8.28 -6.83 9.38
C LYS A 209 9.66 -7.02 8.73
N VAL A 210 9.99 -6.20 7.74
CA VAL A 210 11.28 -6.25 7.06
C VAL A 210 12.40 -5.86 8.02
N ILE A 211 12.21 -4.82 8.81
CA ILE A 211 13.18 -4.38 9.81
C ILE A 211 13.45 -5.49 10.82
N GLU A 212 12.42 -6.15 11.32
CA GLU A 212 12.56 -7.26 12.27
C GLU A 212 13.32 -8.46 11.66
N LEU A 213 12.99 -8.82 10.43
CA LEU A 213 13.62 -9.96 9.75
C LEU A 213 15.06 -9.66 9.29
N ALA A 214 15.33 -8.45 8.84
CA ALA A 214 16.64 -8.06 8.33
C ALA A 214 17.62 -7.62 9.44
N GLY A 215 17.10 -7.17 10.59
CA GLY A 215 17.93 -6.63 11.68
C GLY A 215 18.75 -5.44 11.21
N ASP A 216 20.03 -5.40 11.57
CA ASP A 216 20.93 -4.29 11.22
C ASP A 216 21.10 -4.09 9.70
N ALA A 217 20.84 -5.11 8.90
CA ALA A 217 20.90 -4.99 7.44
C ALA A 217 19.84 -4.04 6.86
N ALA A 218 18.79 -3.75 7.59
CA ALA A 218 17.77 -2.78 7.17
C ALA A 218 18.21 -1.32 7.37
N ASN A 219 19.18 -1.05 8.25
CA ASN A 219 19.61 0.32 8.54
C ASN A 219 20.17 0.98 7.28
N GLY A 220 19.74 2.22 7.03
CA GLY A 220 20.12 2.99 5.87
C GLY A 220 19.22 2.80 4.64
N ALA A 221 18.35 1.80 4.65
CA ALA A 221 17.36 1.65 3.57
C ALA A 221 16.41 2.85 3.56
N MET A 222 16.15 3.37 2.36
CA MET A 222 15.29 4.52 2.13
C MET A 222 14.08 4.12 1.31
N ALA A 223 12.94 4.76 1.54
CA ALA A 223 11.75 4.50 0.76
C ALA A 223 10.83 5.70 0.67
N HIS A 224 10.05 5.74 -0.40
CA HIS A 224 8.77 6.43 -0.40
C HIS A 224 7.72 5.49 0.19
N VAL A 225 6.94 5.98 1.12
CA VAL A 225 5.83 5.21 1.71
C VAL A 225 4.55 6.05 1.71
N GLY A 226 3.46 5.43 1.29
CA GLY A 226 2.15 6.08 1.31
C GLY A 226 1.57 6.18 2.71
N LEU A 227 1.95 5.26 3.58
CA LEU A 227 1.44 5.14 4.95
C LEU A 227 2.53 4.71 5.91
N THR A 228 2.59 5.35 7.05
CA THR A 228 3.40 4.94 8.19
C THR A 228 2.74 5.41 9.49
N VAL A 229 2.79 4.58 10.52
CA VAL A 229 2.32 4.97 11.86
C VAL A 229 3.20 6.05 12.51
N ASP A 230 4.35 6.30 11.94
CA ASP A 230 5.30 7.32 12.39
C ASP A 230 5.10 8.67 11.66
N ALA A 231 4.03 8.81 10.87
CA ALA A 231 3.67 10.09 10.26
C ALA A 231 3.46 11.16 11.35
N PRO A 232 3.99 12.38 11.16
CA PRO A 232 3.86 13.46 12.13
C PRO A 232 2.45 14.08 12.08
N ASN A 233 1.45 13.32 12.48
CA ASN A 233 0.03 13.63 12.37
C ASN A 233 -0.66 13.19 13.65
N PRO A 234 -1.40 14.09 14.36
CA PRO A 234 -2.06 13.75 15.62
C PRO A 234 -3.04 12.58 15.52
N GLU A 235 -3.78 12.46 14.42
CA GLU A 235 -4.73 11.36 14.21
C GLU A 235 -4.00 10.03 14.01
N MET A 236 -2.83 10.05 13.38
CA MET A 236 -1.99 8.84 13.26
C MET A 236 -1.45 8.41 14.61
N LEU A 237 -1.04 9.34 15.48
CA LEU A 237 -0.62 9.03 16.84
C LEU A 237 -1.75 8.37 17.63
N LYS A 238 -2.97 8.87 17.50
CA LYS A 238 -4.15 8.27 18.12
C LYS A 238 -4.41 6.85 17.62
N PHE A 239 -4.36 6.64 16.32
CA PHE A 239 -4.51 5.31 15.72
C PHE A 239 -3.45 4.35 16.23
N LYS A 240 -2.18 4.75 16.22
CA LYS A 240 -1.07 3.94 16.71
C LYS A 240 -1.31 3.46 18.14
N ALA A 241 -1.72 4.36 19.01
CA ALA A 241 -2.02 4.05 20.42
C ALA A 241 -3.22 3.11 20.57
N LYS A 242 -4.32 3.36 19.88
CA LYS A 242 -5.53 2.53 19.89
C LYS A 242 -5.24 1.12 19.41
N TYR A 243 -4.50 0.99 18.31
CA TYR A 243 -4.13 -0.30 17.74
C TYR A 243 -3.27 -1.10 18.73
N TYR A 244 -2.25 -0.45 19.31
CA TYR A 244 -1.41 -1.10 20.32
C TYR A 244 -2.22 -1.55 21.54
N GLN A 245 -3.11 -0.72 22.02
CA GLN A 245 -3.98 -1.07 23.15
C GLN A 245 -4.87 -2.27 22.85
N ALA A 246 -5.40 -2.37 21.65
CA ALA A 246 -6.31 -3.44 21.25
C ALA A 246 -5.59 -4.76 20.95
N TYR A 247 -4.39 -4.72 20.37
CA TYR A 247 -3.72 -5.90 19.81
C TYR A 247 -2.33 -6.19 20.38
N GLY A 248 -1.79 -5.33 21.23
CA GLY A 248 -0.48 -5.53 21.87
C GLY A 248 0.72 -5.40 20.94
N SER A 249 0.54 -4.87 19.75
CA SER A 249 1.61 -4.63 18.77
C SER A 249 1.38 -3.34 18.01
N ILE A 250 2.45 -2.81 17.42
CA ILE A 250 2.37 -1.62 16.55
C ILE A 250 1.82 -2.05 15.20
N SER A 251 0.87 -1.30 14.66
CA SER A 251 0.36 -1.52 13.31
C SER A 251 1.41 -1.17 12.26
N ASP A 252 1.41 -1.91 11.17
CA ASP A 252 2.06 -1.50 9.93
C ASP A 252 1.09 -0.73 9.02
N HIS A 253 1.54 -0.43 7.80
CA HIS A 253 0.73 0.24 6.77
C HIS A 253 -0.58 -0.52 6.45
N ASN A 254 -0.59 -1.84 6.56
CA ASN A 254 -1.78 -2.64 6.26
C ASN A 254 -2.91 -2.40 7.29
N GLY A 255 -2.57 -2.22 8.56
CA GLY A 255 -3.56 -1.86 9.57
C GLY A 255 -4.21 -0.50 9.29
N ILE A 256 -3.42 0.46 8.85
CA ILE A 256 -3.92 1.79 8.47
C ILE A 256 -4.84 1.69 7.26
N LYS A 257 -4.48 0.90 6.24
CA LYS A 257 -5.34 0.67 5.06
C LYS A 257 -6.71 0.13 5.45
N GLY A 258 -6.74 -0.87 6.30
CA GLY A 258 -8.01 -1.46 6.78
C GLY A 258 -8.84 -0.47 7.58
N TYR A 259 -8.23 0.21 8.53
CA TYR A 259 -8.89 1.18 9.39
C TYR A 259 -9.48 2.35 8.60
N THR A 260 -8.67 3.00 7.78
CA THR A 260 -9.11 4.15 6.99
C THR A 260 -10.13 3.76 5.93
N GLY A 261 -10.02 2.57 5.36
CA GLY A 261 -10.99 2.06 4.37
C GLY A 261 -12.42 2.01 4.92
N VAL A 262 -12.60 1.57 6.15
CA VAL A 262 -13.93 1.54 6.78
C VAL A 262 -14.47 2.96 6.98
N TYR A 263 -13.63 3.90 7.40
CA TYR A 263 -14.04 5.29 7.56
C TYR A 263 -14.31 6.01 6.23
N VAL A 264 -13.63 5.64 5.16
CA VAL A 264 -13.96 6.09 3.80
C VAL A 264 -15.36 5.62 3.40
N LEU A 265 -15.67 4.35 3.63
CA LEU A 265 -17.02 3.81 3.38
C LEU A 265 -18.07 4.57 4.19
N LYS A 266 -17.83 4.79 5.47
CA LYS A 266 -18.72 5.55 6.35
C LYS A 266 -19.00 6.95 5.79
N ALA A 267 -17.96 7.68 5.41
CA ALA A 267 -18.10 9.02 4.85
C ALA A 267 -18.92 9.03 3.54
N ALA A 268 -18.70 8.04 2.68
CA ALA A 268 -19.44 7.91 1.42
C ALA A 268 -20.92 7.56 1.65
N ILE A 269 -21.22 6.66 2.57
CA ILE A 269 -22.62 6.32 2.93
C ILE A 269 -23.32 7.54 3.51
N GLU A 270 -22.69 8.27 4.41
CA GLU A 270 -23.26 9.48 5.01
C GLU A 270 -23.51 10.59 3.96
N LYS A 271 -22.60 10.72 2.99
CA LYS A 271 -22.79 11.65 1.88
C LYS A 271 -23.98 11.30 1.00
N VAL A 272 -24.18 10.03 0.72
CA VAL A 272 -25.34 9.52 -0.04
C VAL A 272 -26.61 9.62 0.77
N GLY A 273 -26.53 9.40 2.09
CA GLY A 273 -27.66 9.48 3.02
C GLY A 273 -28.53 8.22 3.08
N LYS A 274 -28.14 7.15 2.39
CA LYS A 274 -28.87 5.88 2.38
C LYS A 274 -27.94 4.71 2.09
N LEU A 275 -28.37 3.48 2.42
CA LEU A 275 -27.64 2.25 2.15
C LEU A 275 -27.94 1.75 0.74
N ASP A 276 -27.25 2.31 -0.24
CA ASP A 276 -27.34 1.98 -1.65
C ASP A 276 -25.93 1.76 -2.21
N ARG A 277 -25.57 0.51 -2.48
CA ARG A 277 -24.22 0.13 -2.92
C ARG A 277 -23.77 0.86 -4.19
N LYS A 278 -24.65 0.94 -5.18
CA LYS A 278 -24.37 1.59 -6.46
C LYS A 278 -24.18 3.10 -6.28
N ALA A 279 -25.07 3.74 -5.53
CA ALA A 279 -24.96 5.17 -5.23
C ALA A 279 -23.68 5.49 -4.45
N VAL A 280 -23.30 4.64 -3.48
CA VAL A 280 -22.06 4.80 -2.70
C VAL A 280 -20.84 4.67 -3.60
N ALA A 281 -20.78 3.67 -4.48
CA ALA A 281 -19.69 3.52 -5.44
C ALA A 281 -19.59 4.75 -6.38
N GLN A 282 -20.70 5.24 -6.88
CA GLN A 282 -20.73 6.46 -7.71
C GLN A 282 -20.23 7.67 -6.94
N ALA A 283 -20.65 7.84 -5.69
CA ALA A 283 -20.25 8.98 -4.85
C ALA A 283 -18.74 8.95 -4.52
N LEU A 284 -18.12 7.77 -4.44
CA LEU A 284 -16.69 7.64 -4.17
C LEU A 284 -15.81 8.17 -5.30
N HIS A 285 -16.27 8.10 -6.55
CA HIS A 285 -15.52 8.65 -7.68
C HIS A 285 -15.52 10.19 -7.62
N GLY A 286 -14.34 10.78 -7.46
CA GLY A 286 -14.17 12.21 -7.32
C GLY A 286 -14.47 12.76 -5.92
N ILE A 287 -14.65 11.91 -4.91
CA ILE A 287 -14.91 12.36 -3.53
C ILE A 287 -13.67 12.99 -2.91
N ASN A 288 -13.88 14.05 -2.12
CA ASN A 288 -12.88 14.63 -1.22
C ASN A 288 -13.37 14.46 0.22
N ILE A 289 -12.57 13.80 1.04
CA ILE A 289 -12.89 13.53 2.45
C ILE A 289 -11.86 14.26 3.31
N SER A 290 -12.34 15.18 4.13
CA SER A 290 -11.53 15.96 5.07
C SER A 290 -11.34 15.18 6.37
N ALA A 291 -10.10 15.01 6.81
CA ALA A 291 -9.79 14.42 8.11
C ALA A 291 -10.31 15.26 9.28
N LYS A 292 -10.43 16.58 9.10
CA LYS A 292 -11.02 17.47 10.12
C LYS A 292 -12.47 17.09 10.42
N LYS A 293 -13.25 16.77 9.39
CA LYS A 293 -14.66 16.37 9.53
C LYS A 293 -14.81 14.87 9.75
N ASN A 294 -13.87 14.07 9.28
CA ASN A 294 -13.85 12.60 9.34
C ASN A 294 -12.51 12.13 9.90
N PRO A 295 -12.25 12.28 11.20
CA PRO A 295 -10.92 11.99 11.78
C PRO A 295 -10.42 10.56 11.54
N GLY A 296 -11.34 9.61 11.36
CA GLY A 296 -11.02 8.21 11.11
C GLY A 296 -10.29 7.97 9.78
N VAL A 297 -10.34 8.89 8.81
CA VAL A 297 -9.52 8.76 7.59
C VAL A 297 -8.07 9.21 7.81
N ILE A 298 -7.75 9.78 8.97
CA ILE A 298 -6.41 10.18 9.44
C ILE A 298 -5.83 11.36 8.66
N MET A 299 -5.86 11.33 7.35
CA MET A 299 -5.37 12.38 6.45
C MET A 299 -6.44 12.68 5.41
N ASP A 300 -6.47 13.92 4.92
CA ASP A 300 -7.35 14.27 3.80
C ASP A 300 -7.10 13.31 2.64
N VAL A 301 -8.16 12.76 2.08
CA VAL A 301 -8.09 11.78 1.01
C VAL A 301 -9.09 12.13 -0.09
N SER A 302 -8.67 11.96 -1.34
CA SER A 302 -9.54 12.04 -2.51
C SER A 302 -9.40 10.79 -3.36
N PHE A 303 -10.46 10.45 -4.08
CA PHE A 303 -10.45 9.38 -5.08
C PHE A 303 -10.69 9.96 -6.46
N ASP A 304 -9.92 9.48 -7.43
CA ASP A 304 -10.12 9.86 -8.83
C ASP A 304 -11.22 9.01 -9.50
N ALA A 305 -11.41 9.22 -10.80
CA ALA A 305 -12.40 8.50 -11.60
C ALA A 305 -12.11 6.99 -11.73
N ASN A 306 -10.89 6.56 -11.44
CA ASN A 306 -10.47 5.15 -11.52
C ASN A 306 -10.50 4.43 -10.17
N GLY A 307 -10.84 5.11 -9.08
CA GLY A 307 -10.81 4.55 -7.73
C GLY A 307 -9.44 4.60 -7.06
N ASP A 308 -8.50 5.35 -7.60
CA ASP A 308 -7.20 5.61 -6.96
C ASP A 308 -7.30 6.77 -5.98
N LEU A 309 -6.62 6.63 -4.85
CA LEU A 309 -6.53 7.72 -3.89
C LEU A 309 -5.32 8.62 -4.16
N ASP A 310 -5.46 9.87 -3.72
CA ASP A 310 -4.38 10.86 -3.67
C ASP A 310 -4.37 11.52 -2.29
N ARG A 311 -3.19 11.68 -1.72
CA ARG A 311 -2.98 12.33 -0.41
C ARG A 311 -1.49 12.60 -0.18
N GLU A 312 -1.16 13.20 0.96
CA GLU A 312 0.21 13.28 1.46
C GLU A 312 0.84 11.90 1.58
N SER A 313 2.14 11.83 1.39
CA SER A 313 2.95 10.64 1.59
C SER A 313 4.32 11.02 2.14
N PHE A 314 5.21 10.04 2.35
CA PHE A 314 6.39 10.26 3.15
C PHE A 314 7.63 9.66 2.51
N LEU A 315 8.76 10.33 2.71
CA LEU A 315 10.07 9.72 2.56
C LEU A 315 10.52 9.27 3.94
N ILE A 316 11.07 8.06 4.00
CA ILE A 316 11.60 7.49 5.23
C ILE A 316 13.01 6.93 5.04
N GLU A 317 13.75 6.85 6.13
CA GLU A 317 14.99 6.09 6.24
C GLU A 317 14.93 5.20 7.47
N VAL A 318 15.44 3.99 7.37
CA VAL A 318 15.58 3.10 8.54
C VAL A 318 16.85 3.49 9.29
N LYS A 319 16.68 3.90 10.54
CA LYS A 319 17.77 4.30 11.45
C LYS A 319 17.62 3.55 12.77
N ASN A 320 18.65 2.82 13.18
CA ASN A 320 18.67 2.08 14.44
C ASN A 320 17.42 1.20 14.64
N GLY A 321 17.03 0.48 13.59
CA GLY A 321 15.89 -0.42 13.63
C GLY A 321 14.52 0.24 13.60
N ARG A 322 14.43 1.51 13.24
CA ARG A 322 13.17 2.28 13.20
C ARG A 322 13.01 3.03 11.88
N GLN A 323 11.78 3.15 11.43
CA GLN A 323 11.43 4.10 10.37
C GLN A 323 11.53 5.53 10.92
N VAL A 324 12.27 6.37 10.20
CA VAL A 324 12.35 7.81 10.49
C VAL A 324 11.82 8.57 9.28
N VAL A 325 10.77 9.35 9.47
CA VAL A 325 10.24 10.23 8.43
C VAL A 325 11.22 11.36 8.17
N THR A 326 11.74 11.43 6.95
CA THR A 326 12.70 12.45 6.53
C THR A 326 12.04 13.59 5.73
N ALA A 327 10.89 13.34 5.13
CA ALA A 327 10.10 14.37 4.45
C ALA A 327 8.63 13.97 4.35
N THR A 328 7.75 14.95 4.40
CA THR A 328 6.34 14.81 4.04
C THR A 328 6.15 15.40 2.65
N LEU A 329 5.59 14.62 1.74
CA LEU A 329 5.36 15.03 0.36
C LEU A 329 3.88 15.35 0.14
N PRO A 330 3.55 16.44 -0.56
CA PRO A 330 2.15 16.80 -0.82
C PRO A 330 1.49 15.79 -1.76
N ALA A 331 0.14 15.78 -1.76
CA ALA A 331 -0.63 15.08 -2.79
C ALA A 331 -0.23 15.59 -4.19
N LEU A 332 -0.29 14.71 -5.21
CA LEU A 332 0.07 15.08 -6.59
C LEU A 332 -0.79 16.24 -7.12
N ASN A 333 -2.07 16.24 -6.76
CA ASN A 333 -3.05 17.23 -7.18
C ASN A 333 -3.31 18.31 -6.12
N ALA A 334 -2.41 18.46 -5.14
CA ALA A 334 -2.50 19.55 -4.17
C ALA A 334 -2.45 20.89 -4.91
N LYS A 335 -3.43 21.76 -4.64
CA LYS A 335 -3.39 23.13 -5.16
C LYS A 335 -2.16 23.83 -4.57
N LYS A 336 -1.33 24.36 -5.45
CA LYS A 336 -0.18 25.19 -5.07
C LYS A 336 -0.65 26.47 -4.40
#